data_688ef1c34c4d9088817c0cbbb42adda3
#
_entry.id   688ef1c34c4d9088817c0cbbb42adda3
#
_cell.length_a   1.000
_cell.length_b   1.000
_cell.length_c   1.000
_cell.angle_alpha   90.00
_cell.angle_beta   90.00
_cell.angle_gamma   90.00
#
_symmetry.space_group_name_H-M   'P 1'
#
loop_
_entity.id
_entity.type
_entity.pdbx_description
1 polymer ?
#
loop_
_entity_poly.entity_id
_entity_poly.type
_entity_poly.pdbx_seq_one_letter_code
_entity_poly.pdbx_strand_id
1 'polypeptide(L)'
;YLLDSVSRSSGHFASGLGTVELTVALHYVYNTPFDQLIWDVGHQAYPHKILTGRRDKIGTIRQKGGLHPFPWRGESEYDVLSVGHSSTSISAGIGIAVAAEKEGKERRTVCVIGDGAITAGMAFEAMNHAGDIKPDMLVILNDNEMSISENVGALNNHLAQLLSGKLYSSLREGGKKVFSGVPPDRKS
;
A
#
# COMPACT_ATOMS: atom_id res chain seq x y z
N TYR A 1 9.57 17.86 -0.36
CA TYR A 1 8.93 18.00 -1.66
C TYR A 1 7.42 17.68 -1.61
N LEU A 2 7.02 16.50 -1.11
CA LEU A 2 5.60 16.14 -0.96
C LEU A 2 4.85 17.19 -0.12
N LEU A 3 5.40 17.58 1.03
CA LEU A 3 4.88 18.64 1.90
C LEU A 3 4.57 19.93 1.13
N ASP A 4 5.55 20.47 0.43
CA ASP A 4 5.41 21.72 -0.31
C ASP A 4 4.43 21.61 -1.48
N SER A 5 4.45 20.48 -2.20
CA SER A 5 3.58 20.28 -3.35
C SER A 5 2.10 20.13 -2.97
N VAL A 6 1.80 19.34 -1.93
CA VAL A 6 0.41 19.04 -1.52
C VAL A 6 -0.16 20.16 -0.64
N SER A 7 0.66 20.96 0.05
CA SER A 7 0.19 22.13 0.78
C SER A 7 -0.45 23.19 -0.12
N ARG A 8 -0.07 23.21 -1.39
CA ARG A 8 -0.59 24.14 -2.41
C ARG A 8 -1.78 23.58 -3.20
N SER A 9 -1.98 22.27 -3.14
CA SER A 9 -3.13 21.58 -3.73
C SER A 9 -3.96 20.96 -2.60
N SER A 10 -5.21 20.69 -2.83
CA SER A 10 -6.01 19.93 -1.86
C SER A 10 -5.71 18.43 -1.97
N GLY A 11 -5.74 17.68 -0.87
CA GLY A 11 -5.53 16.22 -0.96
C GLY A 11 -5.34 15.51 0.39
N HIS A 12 -5.12 14.21 0.33
CA HIS A 12 -4.90 13.34 1.49
C HIS A 12 -3.43 13.39 1.92
N PHE A 13 -3.05 14.49 2.54
CA PHE A 13 -1.68 14.80 2.87
C PHE A 13 -1.08 13.85 3.91
N ALA A 14 -1.76 13.69 5.05
CA ALA A 14 -1.29 12.83 6.15
C ALA A 14 -1.10 11.37 5.71
N SER A 15 -2.07 10.83 4.96
CA SER A 15 -2.00 9.47 4.44
C SER A 15 -0.81 9.27 3.49
N GLY A 16 -0.52 10.27 2.65
CA GLY A 16 0.64 10.23 1.75
C GLY A 16 1.96 10.30 2.50
N LEU A 17 2.05 11.06 3.60
CA LEU A 17 3.25 11.11 4.44
C LEU A 17 3.50 9.79 5.16
N GLY A 18 2.45 9.16 5.67
CA GLY A 18 2.55 7.89 6.40
C GLY A 18 3.02 6.71 5.56
N THR A 19 3.07 6.85 4.23
CA THR A 19 3.49 5.78 3.31
C THR A 19 4.78 6.07 2.55
N VAL A 20 5.52 7.13 2.89
CA VAL A 20 6.75 7.50 2.16
C VAL A 20 7.78 6.38 2.23
N GLU A 21 8.16 5.95 3.42
CA GLU A 21 9.16 4.91 3.63
C GLU A 21 8.72 3.58 3.04
N LEU A 22 7.46 3.19 3.25
CA LEU A 22 6.88 2.00 2.66
C LEU A 22 6.96 2.04 1.13
N THR A 23 6.58 3.16 0.52
CA THR A 23 6.60 3.31 -0.94
C THR A 23 8.01 3.21 -1.49
N VAL A 24 8.99 3.87 -0.84
CA VAL A 24 10.41 3.77 -1.24
C VAL A 24 10.90 2.33 -1.14
N ALA A 25 10.61 1.64 -0.04
CA ALA A 25 11.00 0.25 0.15
C ALA A 25 10.39 -0.68 -0.92
N LEU A 26 9.10 -0.50 -1.23
CA LEU A 26 8.41 -1.29 -2.26
C LEU A 26 9.02 -1.07 -3.64
N HIS A 27 9.26 0.17 -4.04
CA HIS A 27 9.90 0.47 -5.32
C HIS A 27 11.38 0.07 -5.39
N TYR A 28 12.04 -0.10 -4.26
CA TYR A 28 13.40 -0.63 -4.20
C TYR A 28 13.44 -2.16 -4.36
N VAL A 29 12.47 -2.87 -3.77
CA VAL A 29 12.46 -4.33 -3.74
C VAL A 29 11.79 -4.94 -4.98
N TYR A 30 10.71 -4.31 -5.47
CA TYR A 30 9.89 -4.83 -6.56
C TYR A 30 10.21 -4.14 -7.89
N ASN A 31 10.29 -4.94 -8.95
CA ASN A 31 10.57 -4.45 -10.32
C ASN A 31 9.28 -3.95 -10.98
N THR A 32 8.79 -2.78 -10.56
CA THR A 32 7.59 -2.17 -11.14
C THR A 32 7.91 -1.51 -12.49
N PRO A 33 7.02 -1.53 -13.48
CA PRO A 33 5.62 -2.01 -13.46
C PRO A 33 5.45 -3.52 -13.75
N PHE A 34 6.52 -4.29 -13.92
CA PHE A 34 6.41 -5.75 -14.11
C PHE A 34 5.76 -6.39 -12.89
N ASP A 35 6.30 -6.16 -11.69
CA ASP A 35 5.62 -6.46 -10.43
C ASP A 35 4.50 -5.45 -10.19
N GLN A 36 3.40 -5.89 -9.64
CA GLN A 36 2.16 -5.11 -9.57
C GLN A 36 1.91 -4.59 -8.16
N LEU A 37 1.96 -3.26 -7.99
CA LEU A 37 1.61 -2.61 -6.73
C LEU A 37 0.19 -2.05 -6.80
N ILE A 38 -0.67 -2.48 -5.89
CA ILE A 38 -2.06 -2.06 -5.79
C ILE A 38 -2.26 -1.28 -4.49
N TRP A 39 -2.73 -0.05 -4.62
CA TRP A 39 -3.04 0.82 -3.50
C TRP A 39 -4.54 0.80 -3.24
N ASP A 40 -4.97 0.29 -2.09
CA ASP A 40 -6.40 0.31 -1.73
C ASP A 40 -6.89 1.76 -1.56
N VAL A 41 -8.05 2.10 -2.09
CA VAL A 41 -8.55 3.48 -2.21
C VAL A 41 -7.64 4.35 -3.08
N GLY A 42 -6.34 4.38 -2.79
CA GLY A 42 -5.32 5.14 -3.51
C GLY A 42 -5.02 6.53 -2.95
N HIS A 43 -5.64 6.91 -1.83
CA HIS A 43 -5.41 8.20 -1.18
C HIS A 43 -3.99 8.36 -0.61
N GLN A 44 -3.30 7.26 -0.34
CA GLN A 44 -1.93 7.18 0.17
C GLN A 44 -0.87 7.05 -0.94
N ALA A 45 -1.25 7.06 -2.22
CA ALA A 45 -0.36 6.76 -3.35
C ALA A 45 0.40 7.97 -3.93
N TYR A 46 0.46 9.10 -3.23
CA TYR A 46 1.19 10.28 -3.72
C TYR A 46 2.70 10.03 -3.86
N PRO A 47 3.39 9.39 -2.89
CA PRO A 47 4.79 9.00 -3.05
C PRO A 47 5.00 8.08 -4.26
N HIS A 48 4.09 7.14 -4.52
CA HIS A 48 4.11 6.28 -5.70
C HIS A 48 4.07 7.09 -6.99
N LYS A 49 3.18 8.08 -7.12
CA LYS A 49 3.13 8.97 -8.28
C LYS A 49 4.43 9.76 -8.47
N ILE A 50 5.04 10.24 -7.39
CA ILE A 50 6.32 10.96 -7.41
C ILE A 50 7.42 10.06 -7.95
N LEU A 51 7.55 8.83 -7.45
CA LEU A 51 8.60 7.88 -7.85
C LEU A 51 8.41 7.33 -9.27
N THR A 52 7.18 7.38 -9.80
CA THR A 52 6.83 6.86 -11.12
C THR A 52 6.71 7.96 -12.20
N GLY A 53 7.58 8.97 -12.13
CA GLY A 53 7.76 9.99 -13.17
C GLY A 53 6.77 11.15 -13.16
N ARG A 54 5.88 11.25 -12.15
CA ARG A 54 4.88 12.32 -12.06
C ARG A 54 5.24 13.41 -11.04
N ARG A 55 6.51 13.43 -10.60
CA ARG A 55 7.01 14.38 -9.61
C ARG A 55 6.67 15.82 -9.95
N ASP A 56 7.02 16.27 -11.15
CA ASP A 56 6.88 17.68 -11.54
C ASP A 56 5.41 18.11 -11.72
N LYS A 57 4.51 17.13 -11.82
CA LYS A 57 3.06 17.36 -11.97
C LYS A 57 2.28 17.19 -10.67
N ILE A 58 2.92 16.76 -9.58
CA ILE A 58 2.19 16.43 -8.34
C ILE A 58 1.41 17.62 -7.76
N GLY A 59 1.89 18.85 -7.96
CA GLY A 59 1.18 20.07 -7.57
C GLY A 59 -0.13 20.32 -8.33
N THR A 60 -0.40 19.60 -9.41
CA THR A 60 -1.65 19.68 -10.17
C THR A 60 -2.68 18.63 -9.77
N ILE A 61 -2.37 17.81 -8.77
CA ILE A 61 -3.25 16.73 -8.34
C ILE A 61 -4.63 17.28 -7.94
N ARG A 62 -5.70 16.61 -8.36
CA ARG A 62 -7.10 17.00 -8.14
C ARG A 62 -7.55 18.30 -8.87
N GLN A 63 -6.71 18.87 -9.70
CA GLN A 63 -7.10 20.04 -10.53
C GLN A 63 -7.61 19.57 -11.89
N LYS A 64 -8.44 20.37 -12.51
CA LYS A 64 -8.93 20.11 -13.88
C LYS A 64 -7.76 20.04 -14.87
N GLY A 65 -7.62 18.92 -15.56
CA GLY A 65 -6.51 18.68 -16.48
C GLY A 65 -5.17 18.35 -15.82
N GLY A 66 -5.13 18.27 -14.49
CA GLY A 66 -3.98 17.82 -13.72
C GLY A 66 -3.99 16.32 -13.42
N LEU A 67 -3.14 15.89 -12.49
CA LEU A 67 -3.08 14.51 -12.08
C LEU A 67 -4.36 14.04 -11.38
N HIS A 68 -4.74 12.80 -11.67
CA HIS A 68 -5.85 12.14 -11.01
C HIS A 68 -5.57 11.98 -9.49
N PRO A 69 -6.58 12.14 -8.61
CA PRO A 69 -6.38 12.07 -7.16
C PRO A 69 -5.90 10.71 -6.67
N PHE A 70 -6.28 9.65 -7.35
CA PHE A 70 -5.93 8.26 -7.05
C PHE A 70 -5.21 7.63 -8.24
N PRO A 71 -4.56 6.45 -8.08
CA PRO A 71 -4.05 5.69 -9.20
C PRO A 71 -5.11 5.47 -10.27
N TRP A 72 -4.73 5.71 -11.51
CA TRP A 72 -5.60 5.57 -12.66
C TRP A 72 -4.82 5.02 -13.86
N ARG A 73 -5.27 3.88 -14.38
CA ARG A 73 -4.60 3.16 -15.49
C ARG A 73 -4.39 4.01 -16.75
N GLY A 74 -5.23 4.99 -16.96
CA GLY A 74 -5.08 5.94 -18.09
C GLY A 74 -4.00 7.00 -17.87
N GLU A 75 -3.42 7.10 -16.66
CA GLU A 75 -2.41 8.11 -16.32
C GLU A 75 -0.98 7.54 -16.40
N SER A 76 -0.80 6.29 -16.01
CA SER A 76 0.52 5.68 -15.91
C SER A 76 0.45 4.15 -16.00
N GLU A 77 1.45 3.53 -16.64
CA GLU A 77 1.61 2.08 -16.66
C GLU A 77 1.88 1.48 -15.27
N TYR A 78 2.37 2.29 -14.33
CA TYR A 78 2.58 1.90 -12.94
C TYR A 78 1.29 1.85 -12.13
N ASP A 79 0.21 2.43 -12.63
CA ASP A 79 -1.10 2.41 -11.98
C ASP A 79 -1.88 1.17 -12.44
N VAL A 80 -1.65 0.06 -11.77
CA VAL A 80 -2.16 -1.28 -12.11
C VAL A 80 -3.68 -1.33 -12.15
N LEU A 81 -4.34 -0.56 -11.27
CA LEU A 81 -5.79 -0.51 -11.13
C LEU A 81 -6.26 0.93 -11.02
N SER A 82 -7.37 1.24 -11.66
CA SER A 82 -8.08 2.50 -11.40
C SER A 82 -8.86 2.35 -10.10
N VAL A 83 -8.42 3.04 -9.07
CA VAL A 83 -8.93 2.88 -7.70
C VAL A 83 -9.69 4.13 -7.22
N GLY A 84 -10.37 4.00 -6.11
CA GLY A 84 -11.17 5.06 -5.48
C GLY A 84 -12.10 4.51 -4.43
N HIS A 85 -12.66 3.30 -4.64
CA HIS A 85 -13.46 2.59 -3.63
C HIS A 85 -12.53 1.79 -2.71
N SER A 86 -12.82 1.79 -1.41
CA SER A 86 -12.07 1.02 -0.42
C SER A 86 -12.28 -0.49 -0.56
N SER A 87 -11.35 -1.26 -0.03
CA SER A 87 -11.48 -2.72 0.19
C SER A 87 -11.46 -3.57 -1.08
N THR A 88 -11.03 -3.01 -2.21
CA THR A 88 -11.02 -3.66 -3.52
C THR A 88 -9.69 -4.29 -3.90
N SER A 89 -8.59 -3.86 -3.24
CA SER A 89 -7.21 -4.19 -3.64
C SER A 89 -6.91 -5.69 -3.57
N ILE A 90 -7.33 -6.36 -2.50
CA ILE A 90 -7.01 -7.78 -2.28
C ILE A 90 -7.68 -8.64 -3.35
N SER A 91 -8.98 -8.42 -3.62
CA SER A 91 -9.72 -9.15 -4.65
C SER A 91 -9.10 -8.96 -6.03
N ALA A 92 -8.75 -7.72 -6.38
CA ALA A 92 -8.07 -7.42 -7.64
C ALA A 92 -6.68 -8.06 -7.70
N GLY A 93 -5.93 -8.03 -6.58
CA GLY A 93 -4.62 -8.66 -6.46
C GLY A 93 -4.66 -10.17 -6.66
N ILE A 94 -5.67 -10.85 -6.09
CA ILE A 94 -5.91 -12.28 -6.34
C ILE A 94 -6.06 -12.55 -7.84
N GLY A 95 -6.91 -11.78 -8.53
CA GLY A 95 -7.13 -11.95 -9.96
C GLY A 95 -5.84 -11.77 -10.78
N ILE A 96 -5.02 -10.78 -10.43
CA ILE A 96 -3.74 -10.53 -11.09
C ILE A 96 -2.73 -11.65 -10.81
N ALA A 97 -2.61 -12.12 -9.58
CA ALA A 97 -1.70 -13.19 -9.21
C ALA A 97 -2.07 -14.52 -9.88
N VAL A 98 -3.35 -14.87 -9.89
CA VAL A 98 -3.85 -16.06 -10.59
C VAL A 98 -3.64 -15.98 -12.12
N ALA A 99 -3.83 -14.79 -12.69
CA ALA A 99 -3.56 -14.59 -14.12
C ALA A 99 -2.06 -14.75 -14.44
N ALA A 100 -1.17 -14.19 -13.61
CA ALA A 100 0.27 -14.34 -13.76
C ALA A 100 0.71 -15.81 -13.69
N GLU A 101 0.19 -16.56 -12.71
CA GLU A 101 0.45 -17.98 -12.57
C GLU A 101 0.02 -18.77 -13.82
N LYS A 102 -1.21 -18.52 -14.33
CA LYS A 102 -1.72 -19.18 -15.54
C LYS A 102 -0.92 -18.82 -16.79
N GLU A 103 -0.35 -17.63 -16.85
CA GLU A 103 0.51 -17.18 -17.94
C GLU A 103 1.98 -17.63 -17.79
N GLY A 104 2.31 -18.32 -16.69
CA GLY A 104 3.68 -18.73 -16.37
C GLY A 104 4.64 -17.55 -16.12
N LYS A 105 4.12 -16.41 -15.66
CA LYS A 105 4.90 -15.22 -15.37
C LYS A 105 5.29 -15.20 -13.89
N GLU A 106 6.59 -15.07 -13.61
CA GLU A 106 7.12 -14.84 -12.25
C GLU A 106 6.90 -13.38 -11.81
N ARG A 107 5.66 -12.94 -11.88
CA ARG A 107 5.23 -11.59 -11.49
C ARG A 107 4.69 -11.60 -10.07
N ARG A 108 5.20 -10.72 -9.22
CA ARG A 108 4.73 -10.56 -7.85
C ARG A 108 3.60 -9.53 -7.78
N THR A 109 2.66 -9.77 -6.89
CA THR A 109 1.53 -8.87 -6.64
C THR A 109 1.55 -8.40 -5.20
N VAL A 110 1.52 -7.09 -4.99
CA VAL A 110 1.51 -6.48 -3.66
C VAL A 110 0.30 -5.57 -3.53
N CYS A 111 -0.48 -5.79 -2.47
CA CYS A 111 -1.63 -4.95 -2.11
C CYS A 111 -1.33 -4.19 -0.83
N VAL A 112 -1.45 -2.87 -0.86
CA VAL A 112 -1.36 -2.02 0.34
C VAL A 112 -2.76 -1.57 0.71
N ILE A 113 -3.22 -1.95 1.91
CA ILE A 113 -4.55 -1.66 2.42
C ILE A 113 -4.46 -1.01 3.79
N GLY A 114 -5.29 0.00 4.04
CA GLY A 114 -5.38 0.64 5.35
C GLY A 114 -6.28 -0.11 6.32
N ASP A 115 -6.09 0.16 7.60
CA ASP A 115 -6.83 -0.39 8.74
C ASP A 115 -8.35 -0.20 8.62
N GLY A 116 -8.81 0.97 8.20
CA GLY A 116 -10.23 1.21 7.96
C GLY A 116 -10.79 0.41 6.77
N ALA A 117 -10.01 0.23 5.72
CA ALA A 117 -10.45 -0.46 4.51
C ALA A 117 -10.50 -2.00 4.69
N ILE A 118 -9.63 -2.57 5.52
CA ILE A 118 -9.59 -4.03 5.74
C ILE A 118 -10.80 -4.54 6.52
N THR A 119 -11.53 -3.68 7.21
CA THR A 119 -12.70 -4.07 8.02
C THR A 119 -13.96 -4.31 7.20
N ALA A 120 -13.99 -3.96 5.92
CA ALA A 120 -15.15 -4.16 5.06
C ALA A 120 -15.31 -5.61 4.61
N GLY A 121 -16.54 -6.04 4.39
CA GLY A 121 -16.89 -7.41 3.98
C GLY A 121 -16.13 -7.87 2.74
N MET A 122 -15.99 -7.03 1.73
CA MET A 122 -15.26 -7.34 0.50
C MET A 122 -13.79 -7.70 0.75
N ALA A 123 -13.10 -6.98 1.66
CA ALA A 123 -11.73 -7.30 2.03
C ALA A 123 -11.65 -8.63 2.79
N PHE A 124 -12.60 -8.87 3.70
CA PHE A 124 -12.68 -10.12 4.46
C PHE A 124 -12.93 -11.33 3.56
N GLU A 125 -13.88 -11.23 2.63
CA GLU A 125 -14.16 -12.29 1.65
C GLU A 125 -12.93 -12.56 0.78
N ALA A 126 -12.25 -11.52 0.32
CA ALA A 126 -11.02 -11.65 -0.46
C ALA A 126 -9.88 -12.32 0.33
N MET A 127 -9.68 -11.96 1.60
CA MET A 127 -8.69 -12.62 2.46
C MET A 127 -9.02 -14.10 2.68
N ASN A 128 -10.29 -14.43 2.90
CA ASN A 128 -10.74 -15.82 3.01
C ASN A 128 -10.44 -16.61 1.74
N HIS A 129 -10.72 -16.05 0.57
CA HIS A 129 -10.42 -16.66 -0.73
C HIS A 129 -8.90 -16.80 -0.95
N ALA A 130 -8.12 -15.76 -0.65
CA ALA A 130 -6.66 -15.82 -0.75
C ALA A 130 -6.05 -16.89 0.15
N GLY A 131 -6.61 -17.08 1.36
CA GLY A 131 -6.19 -18.13 2.29
C GLY A 131 -6.43 -19.55 1.75
N ASP A 132 -7.49 -19.75 0.96
CA ASP A 132 -7.83 -21.02 0.33
C ASP A 132 -6.91 -21.33 -0.87
N ILE A 133 -6.84 -20.43 -1.85
CA ILE A 133 -6.09 -20.66 -3.10
C ILE A 133 -4.60 -20.36 -3.01
N LYS A 134 -4.16 -19.63 -1.97
CA LYS A 134 -2.75 -19.29 -1.66
C LYS A 134 -1.99 -18.71 -2.86
N PRO A 135 -2.49 -17.64 -3.50
CA PRO A 135 -1.83 -17.03 -4.65
C PRO A 135 -0.50 -16.39 -4.20
N ASP A 136 0.47 -16.30 -5.11
CA ASP A 136 1.74 -15.58 -4.84
C ASP A 136 1.50 -14.07 -4.78
N MET A 137 1.08 -13.61 -3.62
CA MET A 137 0.81 -12.19 -3.36
C MET A 137 1.17 -11.81 -1.93
N LEU A 138 1.50 -10.54 -1.74
CA LEU A 138 1.73 -9.92 -0.44
C LEU A 138 0.61 -8.91 -0.14
N VAL A 139 0.01 -9.03 1.03
CA VAL A 139 -0.92 -8.02 1.55
C VAL A 139 -0.22 -7.28 2.69
N ILE A 140 -0.12 -5.97 2.57
CA ILE A 140 0.48 -5.09 3.57
C ILE A 140 -0.65 -4.29 4.22
N LEU A 141 -0.87 -4.52 5.50
CA LEU A 141 -1.74 -3.69 6.32
C LEU A 141 -0.95 -2.45 6.79
N ASN A 142 -1.36 -1.29 6.31
CA ASN A 142 -0.84 -0.01 6.78
C ASN A 142 -1.78 0.53 7.86
N ASP A 143 -1.43 0.29 9.10
CA ASP A 143 -2.23 0.63 10.26
C ASP A 143 -1.60 1.81 11.02
N ASN A 144 -2.35 2.89 11.17
CA ASN A 144 -2.01 4.06 11.96
C ASN A 144 -3.07 4.37 13.03
N GLU A 145 -3.95 3.39 13.30
CA GLU A 145 -5.07 3.48 14.27
C GLU A 145 -6.07 4.62 13.98
N MET A 146 -5.96 5.26 12.81
CA MET A 146 -6.74 6.43 12.43
C MET A 146 -7.29 6.30 11.02
N SER A 147 -8.61 6.16 10.95
CA SER A 147 -9.40 6.44 9.75
C SER A 147 -9.91 7.89 9.78
N ILE A 148 -11.05 8.19 9.15
CA ILE A 148 -11.77 9.47 9.32
C ILE A 148 -12.29 9.60 10.77
N SER A 149 -12.59 8.46 11.41
CA SER A 149 -12.92 8.28 12.82
C SER A 149 -12.19 7.06 13.37
N GLU A 150 -12.24 6.83 14.67
CA GLU A 150 -11.69 5.61 15.26
C GLU A 150 -12.31 4.37 14.62
N ASN A 151 -11.47 3.39 14.35
CA ASN A 151 -11.90 2.13 13.74
C ASN A 151 -12.75 1.34 14.75
N VAL A 152 -13.88 0.85 14.30
CA VAL A 152 -14.81 0.05 15.10
C VAL A 152 -14.94 -1.36 14.53
N GLY A 153 -15.20 -2.31 15.43
CA GLY A 153 -15.52 -3.68 15.04
C GLY A 153 -14.60 -4.75 15.61
N ALA A 154 -15.10 -5.99 15.64
CA ALA A 154 -14.41 -7.12 16.22
C ALA A 154 -13.10 -7.46 15.47
N LEU A 155 -13.04 -7.27 14.16
CA LEU A 155 -11.84 -7.53 13.36
C LEU A 155 -10.69 -6.61 13.75
N ASN A 156 -10.97 -5.32 13.98
CA ASN A 156 -9.96 -4.37 14.44
C ASN A 156 -9.39 -4.77 15.81
N ASN A 157 -10.28 -5.14 16.76
CA ASN A 157 -9.87 -5.63 18.06
C ASN A 157 -9.04 -6.92 17.96
N HIS A 158 -9.39 -7.82 17.05
CA HIS A 158 -8.63 -9.06 16.82
C HIS A 158 -7.25 -8.79 16.23
N LEU A 159 -7.13 -7.90 15.25
CA LEU A 159 -5.86 -7.47 14.69
C LEU A 159 -4.98 -6.79 15.75
N ALA A 160 -5.55 -5.90 16.55
CA ALA A 160 -4.85 -5.27 17.67
C ALA A 160 -4.32 -6.31 18.68
N GLN A 161 -5.12 -7.34 18.99
CA GLN A 161 -4.69 -8.44 19.86
C GLN A 161 -3.54 -9.27 19.25
N LEU A 162 -3.59 -9.56 17.96
CA LEU A 162 -2.51 -10.26 17.26
C LEU A 162 -1.22 -9.44 17.27
N LEU A 163 -1.30 -8.13 17.01
CA LEU A 163 -0.16 -7.22 16.99
C LEU A 163 0.41 -6.96 18.39
N SER A 164 -0.41 -6.97 19.44
CA SER A 164 0.01 -6.82 20.83
C SER A 164 0.50 -8.12 21.48
N GLY A 165 0.35 -9.26 20.80
CA GLY A 165 0.71 -10.58 21.31
C GLY A 165 2.21 -10.76 21.56
N LYS A 166 2.57 -11.65 22.51
CA LYS A 166 3.97 -11.94 22.87
C LYS A 166 4.85 -12.38 21.69
N LEU A 167 4.26 -13.05 20.69
CA LEU A 167 4.97 -13.47 19.49
C LEU A 167 5.41 -12.28 18.64
N TYR A 168 4.53 -11.29 18.47
CA TYR A 168 4.84 -10.07 17.72
C TYR A 168 5.88 -9.22 18.43
N SER A 169 5.77 -9.04 19.75
CA SER A 169 6.78 -8.30 20.53
C SER A 169 8.16 -8.97 20.47
N SER A 170 8.24 -10.30 20.53
CA SER A 170 9.49 -11.04 20.37
C SER A 170 10.10 -10.90 18.98
N LEU A 171 9.30 -10.95 17.93
CA LEU A 171 9.75 -10.75 16.55
C LEU A 171 10.24 -9.31 16.32
N ARG A 172 9.52 -8.33 16.86
CA ARG A 172 9.89 -6.90 16.80
C ARG A 172 11.21 -6.63 17.55
N GLU A 173 11.40 -7.20 18.72
CA GLU A 173 12.65 -7.06 19.48
C GLU A 173 13.81 -7.79 18.81
N GLY A 174 13.58 -8.98 18.27
CA GLY A 174 14.55 -9.71 17.46
C GLY A 174 14.97 -8.92 16.22
N GLY A 175 14.03 -8.37 15.48
CA GLY A 175 14.29 -7.49 14.33
C GLY A 175 15.11 -6.25 14.72
N LYS A 176 14.73 -5.56 15.80
CA LYS A 176 15.50 -4.40 16.29
C LYS A 176 16.94 -4.75 16.64
N LYS A 177 17.21 -5.92 17.26
CA LYS A 177 18.57 -6.38 17.56
C LYS A 177 19.39 -6.67 16.30
N VAL A 178 18.79 -7.23 15.26
CA VAL A 178 19.46 -7.48 13.98
C VAL A 178 19.83 -6.16 13.31
N PHE A 179 18.92 -5.18 13.29
CA PHE A 179 19.17 -3.86 12.68
C PHE A 179 20.06 -2.93 13.53
N SER A 180 20.09 -3.07 14.85
CA SER A 180 21.00 -2.30 15.72
C SER A 180 22.46 -2.75 15.62
N GLY A 181 22.73 -3.92 15.06
CA GLY A 181 24.08 -4.42 14.78
C GLY A 181 24.65 -3.95 13.44
N VAL A 182 23.90 -3.18 12.63
CA VAL A 182 24.40 -2.61 11.38
C VAL A 182 25.10 -1.27 11.69
N PRO A 183 26.41 -1.13 11.42
CA PRO A 183 27.13 0.12 11.69
C PRO A 183 26.52 1.28 10.86
N PRO A 184 26.50 2.52 11.38
CA PRO A 184 25.95 3.68 10.68
C PRO A 184 26.80 4.17 9.49
N ASP A 185 27.91 3.52 9.18
CA ASP A 185 28.86 3.93 8.14
C ASP A 185 28.65 3.16 6.82
N ARG A 186 27.64 3.54 6.07
CA ARG A 186 27.62 3.49 4.61
C ARG A 186 26.80 4.66 4.07
N LYS A 187 27.27 5.86 4.35
CA LYS A 187 26.95 7.05 3.55
C LYS A 187 28.20 7.38 2.75
N SER A 188 28.23 6.94 1.53
CA SER A 188 29.04 7.50 0.46
C SER A 188 28.26 7.36 -0.82
#